data_d2b95a380a4729758da71686de0f74b1
#
_entry.id   d2b95a380a4729758da71686de0f74b1
#
_cell.length_a   1.000
_cell.length_b   1.000
_cell.length_c   1.000
_cell.angle_alpha   90.00
_cell.angle_beta   90.00
_cell.angle_gamma   90.00
#
_symmetry.space_group_name_H-M   'P 1'
#
loop_
_entity.id
_entity.type
_entity.pdbx_description
1 polymer ?
#
loop_
_entity_poly.entity_id
_entity_poly.type
_entity_poly.pdbx_seq_one_letter_code
_entity_poly.pdbx_strand_id
1 'polypeptide(L)'
;MRLMPVSDAMFLWGESREMPMHIGGINLYTLPDDVDETEWLNEQLALLRQPEGLRRPFSEILKLTPLGQYGPIRLEPDRDIDMHYHVRAAALPKPGRYREMFELASRLHSGLLDRTRPLWEITLISGLPNRQIATFKKVHHALMDGAASIHFYNSMLTPDPKERR
;
A
#
# COMPACT_ATOMS: atom_id res chain seq x y z
N MET A 1 -10.40 12.35 -15.45
CA MET A 1 -11.19 11.12 -15.79
C MET A 1 -10.55 10.44 -16.97
N ARG A 2 -10.24 9.15 -16.89
CA ARG A 2 -9.67 8.33 -17.98
C ARG A 2 -10.31 6.95 -17.99
N LEU A 3 -10.30 6.28 -19.14
CA LEU A 3 -10.71 4.89 -19.23
C LEU A 3 -9.59 3.98 -18.70
N MET A 4 -9.97 2.97 -17.95
CA MET A 4 -9.04 1.91 -17.57
C MET A 4 -8.79 0.99 -18.79
N PRO A 5 -7.53 0.61 -19.07
CA PRO A 5 -7.25 -0.40 -20.08
C PRO A 5 -7.99 -1.71 -19.77
N VAL A 6 -8.42 -2.42 -20.83
CA VAL A 6 -9.12 -3.70 -20.65
C VAL A 6 -8.24 -4.73 -19.95
N SER A 7 -6.94 -4.75 -20.23
CA SER A 7 -5.96 -5.60 -19.54
C SER A 7 -6.00 -5.43 -18.02
N ASP A 8 -6.11 -4.19 -17.55
CA ASP A 8 -6.12 -3.86 -16.14
C ASP A 8 -7.49 -4.14 -15.52
N ALA A 9 -8.57 -3.87 -16.26
CA ALA A 9 -9.94 -4.18 -15.85
C ALA A 9 -10.18 -5.68 -15.67
N MET A 10 -9.46 -6.55 -16.40
CA MET A 10 -9.55 -8.01 -16.25
C MET A 10 -9.24 -8.47 -14.82
N PHE A 11 -8.31 -7.84 -14.13
CA PHE A 11 -8.01 -8.14 -12.74
C PHE A 11 -9.20 -7.81 -11.82
N LEU A 12 -9.91 -6.71 -12.07
CA LEU A 12 -11.11 -6.34 -11.30
C LEU A 12 -12.30 -7.28 -11.60
N TRP A 13 -12.42 -7.76 -12.83
CA TRP A 13 -13.47 -8.70 -13.22
C TRP A 13 -13.24 -10.10 -12.67
N GLY A 14 -11.97 -10.52 -12.62
CA GLY A 14 -11.58 -11.85 -12.10
C GLY A 14 -11.47 -11.92 -10.59
N GLU A 15 -11.49 -10.78 -9.88
CA GLU A 15 -11.32 -10.77 -8.43
C GLU A 15 -12.56 -11.31 -7.72
N SER A 16 -12.32 -12.23 -6.82
CA SER A 16 -13.30 -12.69 -5.83
C SER A 16 -12.63 -12.78 -4.45
N ARG A 17 -13.41 -13.09 -3.44
CA ARG A 17 -12.90 -13.32 -2.08
C ARG A 17 -11.90 -14.48 -2.03
N GLU A 18 -12.15 -15.51 -2.84
CA GLU A 18 -11.32 -16.72 -2.95
C GLU A 18 -10.11 -16.51 -3.85
N MET A 19 -10.17 -15.49 -4.71
CA MET A 19 -9.13 -15.17 -5.68
C MET A 19 -8.85 -13.66 -5.69
N PRO A 20 -8.17 -13.14 -4.67
CA PRO A 20 -7.77 -11.74 -4.61
C PRO A 20 -6.79 -11.39 -5.72
N MET A 21 -6.98 -10.22 -6.34
CA MET A 21 -6.14 -9.73 -7.44
C MET A 21 -5.30 -8.52 -7.02
N HIS A 22 -4.70 -8.61 -5.85
CA HIS A 22 -3.73 -7.63 -5.37
C HIS A 22 -2.37 -8.27 -5.08
N ILE A 23 -1.35 -7.46 -5.11
CA ILE A 23 0.01 -7.82 -4.73
C ILE A 23 0.35 -7.21 -3.38
N GLY A 24 1.15 -7.92 -2.59
CA GLY A 24 1.67 -7.45 -1.31
C GLY A 24 3.19 -7.54 -1.27
N GLY A 25 3.81 -6.60 -0.58
CA GLY A 25 5.25 -6.58 -0.37
C GLY A 25 5.59 -6.17 1.05
N ILE A 26 6.63 -6.78 1.62
CA ILE A 26 7.19 -6.43 2.94
C ILE A 26 8.59 -5.89 2.72
N ASN A 27 8.88 -4.74 3.33
CA ASN A 27 10.23 -4.22 3.46
C ASN A 27 10.59 -4.14 4.94
N LEU A 28 11.82 -4.52 5.28
CA LEU A 28 12.40 -4.41 6.62
C LEU A 28 13.44 -3.29 6.63
N TYR A 29 13.38 -2.46 7.66
CA TYR A 29 14.32 -1.37 7.89
C TYR A 29 14.91 -1.54 9.29
N THR A 30 16.21 -1.34 9.43
CA THR A 30 16.88 -1.28 10.73
C THR A 30 17.12 0.18 11.07
N LEU A 31 16.63 0.62 12.21
CA LEU A 31 16.85 1.99 12.67
C LEU A 31 18.27 2.14 13.24
N PRO A 32 18.94 3.27 12.98
CA PRO A 32 20.19 3.63 13.67
C PRO A 32 20.01 3.66 15.20
N ASP A 33 21.10 3.46 15.94
CA ASP A 33 21.06 3.35 17.41
C ASP A 33 20.63 4.64 18.11
N ASP A 34 20.87 5.79 17.48
CA ASP A 34 20.55 7.13 17.97
C ASP A 34 19.13 7.60 17.63
N VAL A 35 18.34 6.79 16.91
CA VAL A 35 16.97 7.15 16.48
C VAL A 35 15.94 6.53 17.43
N ASP A 36 15.03 7.33 17.99
CA ASP A 36 13.88 6.81 18.73
C ASP A 36 12.85 6.20 17.78
N GLU A 37 12.46 4.95 18.08
CA GLU A 37 11.53 4.19 17.22
C GLU A 37 10.15 4.85 17.13
N THR A 38 9.65 5.38 18.25
CA THR A 38 8.31 5.96 18.32
C THR A 38 8.27 7.30 17.59
N GLU A 39 9.29 8.12 17.78
CA GLU A 39 9.43 9.40 17.11
C GLU A 39 9.53 9.21 15.60
N TRP A 40 10.43 8.32 15.16
CA TRP A 40 10.59 7.99 13.75
C TRP A 40 9.29 7.48 13.12
N LEU A 41 8.58 6.58 13.82
CA LEU A 41 7.31 6.04 13.31
C LEU A 41 6.26 7.13 13.13
N ASN A 42 6.15 8.05 14.08
CA ASN A 42 5.22 9.17 14.01
C ASN A 42 5.57 10.13 12.87
N GLU A 43 6.85 10.41 12.66
CA GLU A 43 7.33 11.23 11.53
C GLU A 43 7.00 10.56 10.19
N GLN A 44 7.27 9.25 10.05
CA GLN A 44 6.94 8.54 8.81
C GLN A 44 5.44 8.51 8.54
N LEU A 45 4.62 8.29 9.58
CA LEU A 45 3.16 8.35 9.44
C LEU A 45 2.68 9.74 9.03
N ALA A 46 3.23 10.79 9.62
CA ALA A 46 2.89 12.17 9.26
C ALA A 46 3.27 12.48 7.81
N LEU A 47 4.46 12.03 7.37
CA LEU A 47 4.95 12.22 6.01
C LEU A 47 4.09 11.45 4.99
N LEU A 48 3.85 10.16 5.22
CA LEU A 48 3.10 9.30 4.30
C LEU A 48 1.61 9.65 4.22
N ARG A 49 1.07 10.35 5.22
CA ARG A 49 -0.33 10.81 5.24
C ARG A 49 -0.54 12.17 4.57
N GLN A 50 0.48 12.76 3.96
CA GLN A 50 0.33 13.98 3.18
C GLN A 50 -0.21 13.66 1.79
N PRO A 51 -1.43 14.12 1.42
CA PRO A 51 -2.03 13.81 0.13
C PRO A 51 -1.39 14.57 -1.04
N GLU A 52 -0.66 15.66 -0.77
CA GLU A 52 -0.11 16.58 -1.77
C GLU A 52 0.90 15.92 -2.71
N GLY A 53 1.59 14.87 -2.23
CA GLY A 53 2.56 14.10 -3.01
C GLY A 53 1.94 12.96 -3.82
N LEU A 54 0.65 12.68 -3.62
CA LEU A 54 0.02 11.50 -4.19
C LEU A 54 -0.27 11.68 -5.68
N ARG A 55 0.33 10.85 -6.50
CA ARG A 55 0.20 10.87 -7.96
C ARG A 55 -0.61 9.70 -8.47
N ARG A 56 -1.07 9.79 -9.72
CA ARG A 56 -1.70 8.68 -10.43
C ARG A 56 -0.76 7.47 -10.46
N PRO A 57 -1.33 6.25 -10.33
CA PRO A 57 -2.75 5.90 -10.20
C PRO A 57 -3.27 5.90 -8.75
N PHE A 58 -2.45 6.24 -7.75
CA PHE A 58 -2.75 6.10 -6.33
C PHE A 58 -3.76 7.12 -5.79
N SER A 59 -4.02 8.19 -6.54
CA SER A 59 -5.02 9.22 -6.22
C SER A 59 -6.34 9.04 -6.96
N GLU A 60 -6.58 7.89 -7.60
CA GLU A 60 -7.77 7.68 -8.43
C GLU A 60 -8.67 6.59 -7.86
N ILE A 61 -9.99 6.80 -7.96
CA ILE A 61 -11.04 5.84 -7.62
C ILE A 61 -11.70 5.26 -8.86
N LEU A 62 -12.29 4.09 -8.70
CA LEU A 62 -13.06 3.43 -9.74
C LEU A 62 -14.44 4.08 -9.89
N LYS A 63 -14.85 4.38 -11.11
CA LYS A 63 -16.21 4.75 -11.46
C LYS A 63 -16.79 3.71 -12.41
N LEU A 64 -17.75 2.96 -11.90
CA LEU A 64 -18.46 1.96 -12.69
C LEU A 64 -19.53 2.63 -13.55
N THR A 65 -19.78 2.08 -14.73
CA THR A 65 -20.90 2.46 -15.58
C THR A 65 -22.19 1.74 -15.11
N PRO A 66 -23.37 2.07 -15.68
CA PRO A 66 -24.61 1.34 -15.39
C PRO A 66 -24.55 -0.17 -15.67
N LEU A 67 -23.57 -0.62 -16.49
CA LEU A 67 -23.29 -2.05 -16.72
C LEU A 67 -22.52 -2.71 -15.56
N GLY A 68 -22.29 -1.96 -14.47
CA GLY A 68 -21.59 -2.46 -13.29
C GLY A 68 -20.11 -2.76 -13.55
N GLN A 69 -19.61 -3.76 -12.84
CA GLN A 69 -18.19 -4.14 -12.91
C GLN A 69 -17.74 -4.71 -14.26
N TYR A 70 -18.66 -5.23 -15.06
CA TYR A 70 -18.34 -5.81 -16.38
C TYR A 70 -18.41 -4.81 -17.53
N GLY A 71 -18.80 -3.58 -17.23
CA GLY A 71 -18.78 -2.47 -18.20
C GLY A 71 -17.42 -1.76 -18.24
N PRO A 72 -17.29 -0.73 -19.09
CA PRO A 72 -16.12 0.13 -19.11
C PRO A 72 -15.89 0.79 -17.76
N ILE A 73 -14.70 0.60 -17.18
CA ILE A 73 -14.32 1.21 -15.89
C ILE A 73 -13.59 2.51 -16.16
N ARG A 74 -13.96 3.55 -15.46
CA ARG A 74 -13.30 4.84 -15.49
C ARG A 74 -12.54 5.09 -14.21
N LEU A 75 -11.44 5.83 -14.30
CA LEU A 75 -10.65 6.30 -13.18
C LEU A 75 -10.83 7.80 -13.04
N GLU A 76 -11.18 8.25 -11.85
CA GLU A 76 -11.37 9.65 -11.49
C GLU A 76 -10.53 9.99 -10.26
N PRO A 77 -9.98 11.23 -10.19
CA PRO A 77 -9.31 11.66 -8.96
C PRO A 77 -10.25 11.57 -7.76
N ASP A 78 -9.78 10.98 -6.70
CA ASP A 78 -10.42 11.07 -5.38
C ASP A 78 -10.10 12.45 -4.79
N ARG A 79 -11.13 13.26 -4.56
CA ARG A 79 -10.99 14.62 -4.02
C ARG A 79 -11.02 14.67 -2.50
N ASP A 80 -11.37 13.55 -1.87
CA ASP A 80 -11.55 13.44 -0.43
C ASP A 80 -10.90 12.15 0.08
N ILE A 81 -9.65 11.94 -0.35
CA ILE A 81 -8.91 10.74 0.02
C ILE A 81 -8.60 10.70 1.51
N ASP A 82 -9.05 9.65 2.18
CA ASP A 82 -8.77 9.38 3.58
C ASP A 82 -7.39 8.72 3.75
N MET A 83 -6.35 9.52 3.93
CA MET A 83 -4.98 9.02 4.12
C MET A 83 -4.81 8.20 5.40
N HIS A 84 -5.65 8.38 6.43
CA HIS A 84 -5.63 7.54 7.63
C HIS A 84 -6.16 6.12 7.37
N TYR A 85 -7.08 5.98 6.41
CA TYR A 85 -7.49 4.66 5.91
C TYR A 85 -6.35 3.97 5.15
N HIS A 86 -5.66 4.70 4.28
CA HIS A 86 -4.64 4.16 3.41
C HIS A 86 -3.30 3.88 4.11
N VAL A 87 -2.94 4.71 5.10
CA VAL A 87 -1.65 4.62 5.80
C VAL A 87 -1.89 4.37 7.29
N ARG A 88 -1.61 3.17 7.73
CA ARG A 88 -1.87 2.69 9.09
C ARG A 88 -0.59 2.28 9.82
N ALA A 89 -0.66 2.26 11.14
CA ALA A 89 0.35 1.65 11.99
C ALA A 89 -0.21 0.42 12.70
N ALA A 90 0.64 -0.56 12.94
CA ALA A 90 0.33 -1.73 13.75
C ALA A 90 1.55 -2.05 14.61
N ALA A 91 1.32 -2.37 15.88
CA ALA A 91 2.35 -2.87 16.77
C ALA A 91 2.21 -4.38 16.93
N LEU A 92 3.32 -5.10 16.88
CA LEU A 92 3.31 -6.53 17.12
C LEU A 92 3.13 -6.82 18.61
N PRO A 93 2.40 -7.89 18.98
CA PRO A 93 2.36 -8.35 20.34
C PRO A 93 3.74 -8.87 20.75
N LYS A 94 4.11 -8.69 22.03
CA LYS A 94 5.36 -9.27 22.54
C LYS A 94 5.34 -10.80 22.41
N PRO A 95 6.47 -11.41 22.03
CA PRO A 95 7.82 -10.85 21.93
C PRO A 95 8.17 -10.19 20.56
N GLY A 96 7.24 -10.03 19.62
CA GLY A 96 7.48 -9.28 18.37
C GLY A 96 8.40 -10.00 17.38
N ARG A 97 8.27 -11.33 17.23
CA ARG A 97 9.09 -12.11 16.30
C ARG A 97 8.62 -11.96 14.86
N TYR A 98 9.45 -12.32 13.91
CA TYR A 98 9.06 -12.34 12.49
C TYR A 98 7.82 -13.19 12.20
N ARG A 99 7.57 -14.22 12.99
CA ARG A 99 6.36 -15.04 12.88
C ARG A 99 5.10 -14.19 13.08
N GLU A 100 5.04 -13.40 14.14
CA GLU A 100 3.90 -12.51 14.41
C GLU A 100 3.75 -11.45 13.31
N MET A 101 4.86 -10.96 12.75
CA MET A 101 4.84 -10.05 11.60
C MET A 101 4.22 -10.73 10.37
N PHE A 102 4.63 -11.94 10.03
CA PHE A 102 4.06 -12.67 8.89
C PHE A 102 2.60 -13.05 9.09
N GLU A 103 2.20 -13.39 10.32
CA GLU A 103 0.80 -13.64 10.66
C GLU A 103 -0.05 -12.37 10.48
N LEU A 104 0.46 -11.21 10.89
CA LEU A 104 -0.20 -9.92 10.64
C LEU A 104 -0.27 -9.61 9.15
N ALA A 105 0.84 -9.72 8.43
CA ALA A 105 0.89 -9.47 6.99
C ALA A 105 -0.06 -10.40 6.21
N SER A 106 -0.15 -11.67 6.58
CA SER A 106 -1.08 -12.62 5.99
C SER A 106 -2.54 -12.20 6.19
N ARG A 107 -2.90 -11.73 7.39
CA ARG A 107 -4.25 -11.21 7.66
C ARG A 107 -4.55 -9.95 6.85
N LEU A 108 -3.60 -9.02 6.77
CA LEU A 108 -3.74 -7.80 5.97
C LEU A 108 -3.86 -8.14 4.48
N HIS A 109 -3.11 -9.15 4.04
CA HIS A 109 -3.12 -9.59 2.64
C HIS A 109 -4.43 -10.29 2.26
N SER A 110 -5.03 -11.09 3.15
CA SER A 110 -6.23 -11.89 2.84
C SER A 110 -7.51 -11.06 2.61
N GLY A 111 -7.57 -9.82 3.12
CA GLY A 111 -8.72 -8.94 2.88
C GLY A 111 -8.69 -8.32 1.49
N LEU A 112 -9.85 -8.18 0.84
CA LEU A 112 -9.95 -7.42 -0.40
C LEU A 112 -9.73 -5.93 -0.15
N LEU A 113 -9.26 -5.21 -1.17
CA LEU A 113 -9.22 -3.75 -1.16
C LEU A 113 -10.62 -3.18 -1.40
N ASP A 114 -10.97 -2.11 -0.71
CA ASP A 114 -12.25 -1.42 -0.87
C ASP A 114 -12.29 -0.71 -2.25
N ARG A 115 -13.19 -1.17 -3.12
CA ARG A 115 -13.34 -0.64 -4.49
C ARG A 115 -13.96 0.75 -4.56
N THR A 116 -14.44 1.29 -3.46
CA THR A 116 -14.94 2.67 -3.36
C THR A 116 -13.84 3.68 -3.08
N ARG A 117 -12.61 3.21 -2.84
CA ARG A 117 -11.41 3.99 -2.51
C ARG A 117 -10.29 3.70 -3.51
N PRO A 118 -9.21 4.48 -3.54
CA PRO A 118 -8.00 4.10 -4.26
C PRO A 118 -7.50 2.73 -3.80
N LEU A 119 -7.11 1.87 -4.76
CA LEU A 119 -6.90 0.45 -4.52
C LEU A 119 -5.48 0.14 -3.99
N TRP A 120 -5.12 0.73 -2.87
CA TRP A 120 -3.84 0.48 -2.19
C TRP A 120 -3.93 0.73 -0.69
N GLU A 121 -3.05 0.10 0.07
CA GLU A 121 -2.89 0.27 1.52
C GLU A 121 -1.42 0.10 1.91
N ILE A 122 -0.98 0.85 2.92
CA ILE A 122 0.34 0.73 3.55
C ILE A 122 0.15 0.58 5.06
N THR A 123 0.86 -0.37 5.66
CA THR A 123 0.90 -0.53 7.11
C THR A 123 2.34 -0.52 7.59
N LEU A 124 2.68 0.40 8.49
CA LEU A 124 3.94 0.42 9.22
C LEU A 124 3.79 -0.50 10.42
N ILE A 125 4.74 -1.42 10.59
CA ILE A 125 4.69 -2.45 11.63
C ILE A 125 5.88 -2.26 12.56
N SER A 126 5.60 -1.97 13.82
CA SER A 126 6.59 -1.79 14.90
C SER A 126 6.64 -2.98 15.87
N GLY A 127 7.59 -2.98 16.77
CA GLY A 127 7.74 -4.01 17.79
C GLY A 127 8.51 -5.24 17.32
N LEU A 128 9.27 -5.15 16.24
CA LEU A 128 10.21 -6.18 15.78
C LEU A 128 11.50 -6.17 16.63
N PRO A 129 12.26 -7.29 16.66
CA PRO A 129 13.55 -7.32 17.32
C PRO A 129 14.60 -6.51 16.55
N ASN A 130 15.75 -6.27 17.17
CA ASN A 130 16.91 -5.65 16.55
C ASN A 130 16.64 -4.24 15.96
N ARG A 131 15.77 -3.46 16.62
CA ARG A 131 15.40 -2.10 16.20
C ARG A 131 14.87 -2.06 14.77
N GLN A 132 14.12 -3.10 14.37
CA GLN A 132 13.56 -3.19 13.03
C GLN A 132 12.11 -2.70 12.99
N ILE A 133 11.80 -2.07 11.88
CA ILE A 133 10.43 -1.70 11.47
C ILE A 133 10.16 -2.36 10.13
N ALA A 134 8.95 -2.85 9.97
CA ALA A 134 8.50 -3.35 8.68
C ALA A 134 7.47 -2.42 8.05
N THR A 135 7.43 -2.37 6.73
CA THR A 135 6.30 -1.84 5.97
C THR A 135 5.66 -2.96 5.18
N PHE A 136 4.36 -3.14 5.35
CA PHE A 136 3.55 -3.98 4.49
C PHE A 136 2.77 -3.09 3.52
N LYS A 137 2.94 -3.32 2.23
CA LYS A 137 2.28 -2.56 1.16
C LYS A 137 1.39 -3.49 0.36
N LYS A 138 0.18 -3.05 0.04
CA LYS A 138 -0.80 -3.80 -0.74
C LYS A 138 -1.36 -2.93 -1.85
N VAL A 139 -1.32 -3.40 -3.09
CA VAL A 139 -1.79 -2.67 -4.27
C VAL A 139 -2.54 -3.62 -5.19
N HIS A 140 -3.66 -3.19 -5.74
CA HIS A 140 -4.41 -4.00 -6.71
C HIS A 140 -3.68 -4.07 -8.05
N HIS A 141 -3.69 -5.25 -8.66
CA HIS A 141 -3.05 -5.49 -9.95
C HIS A 141 -3.57 -4.57 -11.07
N ALA A 142 -4.83 -4.15 -10.98
CA ALA A 142 -5.44 -3.20 -11.92
C ALA A 142 -4.81 -1.80 -11.89
N LEU A 143 -4.08 -1.43 -10.83
CA LEU A 143 -3.35 -0.15 -10.77
C LEU A 143 -1.91 -0.29 -11.23
N MET A 144 -1.28 -1.44 -10.98
CA MET A 144 0.15 -1.62 -11.21
C MET A 144 0.46 -3.11 -11.31
N ASP A 145 1.13 -3.51 -12.37
CA ASP A 145 1.66 -4.86 -12.51
C ASP A 145 2.92 -5.08 -11.65
N GLY A 146 3.36 -6.33 -11.54
CA GLY A 146 4.51 -6.69 -10.71
C GLY A 146 5.81 -6.00 -11.15
N ALA A 147 6.06 -5.86 -12.44
CA ALA A 147 7.27 -5.23 -12.96
C ALA A 147 7.26 -3.72 -12.70
N ALA A 148 6.12 -3.05 -12.96
CA ALA A 148 5.94 -1.64 -12.65
C ALA A 148 6.05 -1.37 -11.14
N SER A 149 5.56 -2.28 -10.28
CA SER A 149 5.69 -2.18 -8.82
C SER A 149 7.14 -2.21 -8.37
N ILE A 150 7.95 -3.12 -8.88
CA ILE A 150 9.38 -3.21 -8.55
C ILE A 150 10.11 -1.94 -8.99
N HIS A 151 9.86 -1.48 -10.21
CA HIS A 151 10.46 -0.24 -10.71
C HIS A 151 10.08 0.98 -9.86
N PHE A 152 8.80 1.11 -9.53
CA PHE A 152 8.29 2.18 -8.68
C PHE A 152 8.95 2.17 -7.30
N TYR A 153 9.01 1.02 -6.63
CA TYR A 153 9.65 0.92 -5.32
C TYR A 153 11.15 1.22 -5.37
N ASN A 154 11.85 0.72 -6.37
CA ASN A 154 13.27 1.01 -6.53
C ASN A 154 13.53 2.50 -6.79
N SER A 155 12.60 3.20 -7.46
CA SER A 155 12.73 4.65 -7.67
C SER A 155 12.55 5.49 -6.41
N MET A 156 11.89 4.95 -5.37
CA MET A 156 11.71 5.61 -4.06
C MET A 156 12.85 5.31 -3.08
N LEU A 157 13.75 4.39 -3.41
CA LEU A 157 14.87 4.01 -2.56
C LEU A 157 16.16 4.57 -3.13
N THR A 158 17.06 4.96 -2.24
CA THR A 158 18.41 5.36 -2.60
C THR A 158 19.42 4.59 -1.75
N PRO A 159 20.58 4.19 -2.32
CA PRO A 159 21.67 3.61 -1.54
C PRO A 159 22.44 4.68 -0.73
N ASP A 160 22.23 5.96 -1.00
CA ASP A 160 22.87 7.05 -0.25
C ASP A 160 21.95 7.47 0.91
N PRO A 161 22.36 7.26 2.19
CA PRO A 161 21.56 7.65 3.36
C PRO A 161 21.36 9.17 3.51
N LYS A 162 22.11 9.99 2.78
CA LYS A 162 21.99 11.45 2.79
C LYS A 162 21.03 11.99 1.73
N GLU A 163 20.70 11.17 0.74
CA GLU A 163 19.75 11.55 -0.31
C GLU A 163 18.31 11.25 0.15
N ARG A 164 17.45 12.26 0.10
CA ARG A 164 15.99 12.11 0.27
C ARG A 164 15.32 12.17 -1.10
N ARG A 165 14.57 11.15 -1.46
CA ARG A 165 13.77 11.07 -2.70
C ARG A 165 12.29 11.22 -2.42
#